data_19ec2fe76a99b19b6650adf632cbbd11
#
_entry.id   19ec2fe76a99b19b6650adf632cbbd11
#
_cell.length_a   1.000
_cell.length_b   1.000
_cell.length_c   1.000
_cell.angle_alpha   90.00
_cell.angle_beta   90.00
_cell.angle_gamma   90.00
#
_symmetry.space_group_name_H-M   'P 1'
#
loop_
_entity.id
_entity.type
_entity.pdbx_description
1 polymer ?
#
loop_
_entity_poly.entity_id
_entity_poly.type
_entity_poly.pdbx_seq_one_letter_code
_entity_poly.pdbx_strand_id
1 'polypeptide(L)'
;LMMIENFGRCRRLRKNWNYNGFLAKVCKDWETETFKADVLGIRTLALRLGIILGHDGGITTKILPLFRMGLGGPLGQGNQWMSWIHVRDVAGLILTALENPTYRGPINTVSPNPVTNGEFTSVLAKILKRPAVFTVPAFALKLLLGEMSQLLLASQNVSAQKATGLGYRFVYPKLKNALKVICDQIGHKFITEQWVPQPIDQVFEFFSNSKNLETLTPDFLHFKIVKTSHPKIQ
;
A
#
# COMPACT_ATOMS: atom_id res chain seq x y z
N LEU A 1 3.03 7.79 -7.74
CA LEU A 1 1.88 6.87 -7.75
C LEU A 1 1.48 6.64 -9.20
N MET A 2 2.02 5.61 -9.80
CA MET A 2 1.84 5.32 -11.22
C MET A 2 0.65 4.37 -11.37
N MET A 3 -0.54 4.93 -11.60
CA MET A 3 -1.73 4.16 -11.98
C MET A 3 -1.74 4.05 -13.49
N ILE A 4 -1.49 2.88 -14.02
CA ILE A 4 -1.49 2.63 -15.46
C ILE A 4 -2.48 1.54 -15.83
N GLU A 5 -3.18 1.84 -16.87
CA GLU A 5 -4.24 1.07 -17.51
C GLU A 5 -3.82 -0.28 -18.03
N ASN A 6 -4.76 -1.23 -17.96
CA ASN A 6 -4.67 -2.53 -18.58
C ASN A 6 -4.85 -2.45 -20.10
N PHE A 7 -3.81 -2.71 -20.86
CA PHE A 7 -3.92 -3.14 -22.23
C PHE A 7 -4.16 -4.67 -22.25
N GLY A 8 -5.41 -5.09 -22.19
CA GLY A 8 -5.74 -6.49 -22.35
C GLY A 8 -7.15 -6.83 -21.87
N ARG A 9 -8.13 -6.79 -22.77
CA ARG A 9 -9.47 -7.41 -22.71
C ARG A 9 -10.26 -7.29 -21.40
N CYS A 10 -10.73 -6.09 -21.09
CA CYS A 10 -11.99 -5.97 -20.36
C CYS A 10 -13.09 -5.52 -21.34
N ARG A 11 -13.85 -6.48 -21.89
CA ARG A 11 -14.84 -6.27 -22.97
C ARG A 11 -16.11 -5.54 -22.54
N ARG A 12 -16.26 -5.07 -21.30
CA ARG A 12 -17.57 -4.60 -20.81
C ARG A 12 -17.65 -3.23 -20.11
N LEU A 13 -16.55 -2.46 -20.00
CA LEU A 13 -16.62 -1.10 -19.42
C LEU A 13 -15.96 -0.07 -20.33
N ARG A 14 -16.37 -0.07 -21.62
CA ARG A 14 -16.06 1.02 -22.56
C ARG A 14 -17.14 2.09 -22.46
N LYS A 15 -17.15 2.92 -21.43
CA LYS A 15 -17.75 4.25 -21.52
C LYS A 15 -16.97 5.21 -20.64
N ASN A 16 -16.32 6.18 -21.30
CA ASN A 16 -15.75 7.43 -20.78
C ASN A 16 -14.38 7.38 -20.09
N TRP A 17 -13.38 6.67 -20.64
CA TRP A 17 -11.98 6.98 -20.33
C TRP A 17 -11.35 7.69 -21.52
N ASN A 18 -11.01 8.97 -21.34
CA ASN A 18 -10.15 9.70 -22.25
C ASN A 18 -8.72 9.13 -22.10
N TYR A 19 -8.35 8.23 -22.99
CA TYR A 19 -6.97 7.72 -23.16
C TYR A 19 -5.93 8.81 -23.47
N ASN A 20 -6.37 10.05 -23.57
CA ASN A 20 -5.59 11.23 -23.91
C ASN A 20 -5.28 12.13 -22.72
N GLY A 21 -5.47 11.66 -21.48
CA GLY A 21 -5.12 12.41 -20.28
C GLY A 21 -3.61 12.59 -20.14
N PHE A 22 -3.19 13.75 -19.63
CA PHE A 22 -1.78 14.08 -19.39
C PHE A 22 -1.03 12.97 -18.65
N LEU A 23 -1.60 12.44 -17.56
CA LEU A 23 -0.97 11.37 -16.76
C LEU A 23 -0.79 10.07 -17.54
N ALA A 24 -1.77 9.68 -18.35
CA ALA A 24 -1.67 8.47 -19.17
C ALA A 24 -0.56 8.59 -20.22
N LYS A 25 -0.41 9.79 -20.83
CA LYS A 25 0.69 10.08 -21.75
C LYS A 25 2.04 10.00 -21.05
N VAL A 26 2.19 10.66 -19.91
CA VAL A 26 3.45 10.63 -19.13
C VAL A 26 3.85 9.19 -18.80
N CYS A 27 2.91 8.37 -18.31
CA CYS A 27 3.19 6.97 -18.00
C CYS A 27 3.61 6.17 -19.23
N LYS A 28 2.94 6.37 -20.36
CA LYS A 28 3.30 5.74 -21.63
C LYS A 28 4.70 6.13 -22.10
N ASP A 29 5.02 7.42 -22.01
CA ASP A 29 6.32 7.94 -22.39
C ASP A 29 7.43 7.36 -21.48
N TRP A 30 7.21 7.30 -20.16
CA TRP A 30 8.14 6.67 -19.23
C TRP A 30 8.38 5.19 -19.53
N GLU A 31 7.33 4.40 -19.79
CA GLU A 31 7.50 3.01 -20.18
C GLU A 31 8.25 2.87 -21.51
N THR A 32 7.92 3.71 -22.47
CA THR A 32 8.60 3.70 -23.78
C THR A 32 10.11 3.98 -23.63
N GLU A 33 10.47 5.01 -22.82
CA GLU A 33 11.88 5.31 -22.57
C GLU A 33 12.57 4.19 -21.79
N THR A 34 11.90 3.61 -20.78
CA THR A 34 12.43 2.50 -20.00
C THR A 34 12.75 1.29 -20.89
N PHE A 35 11.85 0.92 -21.80
CA PHE A 35 12.02 -0.25 -22.65
C PHE A 35 13.02 -0.06 -23.80
N LYS A 36 13.51 1.13 -24.07
CA LYS A 36 14.65 1.34 -24.97
C LYS A 36 15.92 0.65 -24.49
N ALA A 37 16.08 0.47 -23.18
CA ALA A 37 17.21 -0.25 -22.62
C ALA A 37 17.22 -1.77 -22.97
N ASP A 38 16.07 -2.36 -23.32
CA ASP A 38 16.01 -3.75 -23.79
C ASP A 38 16.81 -3.96 -25.08
N VAL A 39 16.89 -2.95 -25.95
CA VAL A 39 17.68 -2.98 -27.20
C VAL A 39 19.18 -3.09 -26.89
N LEU A 40 19.61 -2.59 -25.74
CA LEU A 40 20.98 -2.66 -25.24
C LEU A 40 21.28 -3.96 -24.47
N GLY A 41 20.35 -4.93 -24.48
CA GLY A 41 20.49 -6.18 -23.74
C GLY A 41 20.24 -6.08 -22.24
N ILE A 42 19.80 -4.91 -21.74
CA ILE A 42 19.51 -4.69 -20.33
C ILE A 42 18.07 -5.15 -20.04
N ARG A 43 17.90 -6.04 -19.07
CA ARG A 43 16.58 -6.52 -18.65
C ARG A 43 15.79 -5.40 -18.01
N THR A 44 14.67 -5.02 -18.60
CA THR A 44 13.78 -3.97 -18.08
C THR A 44 12.47 -4.53 -17.53
N LEU A 45 11.94 -3.85 -16.53
CA LEU A 45 10.70 -4.17 -15.86
C LEU A 45 9.97 -2.88 -15.45
N ALA A 46 8.70 -2.75 -15.82
CA ALA A 46 7.83 -1.68 -15.38
C ALA A 46 6.74 -2.22 -14.43
N LEU A 47 6.85 -1.90 -13.14
CA LEU A 47 5.84 -2.26 -12.15
C LEU A 47 4.72 -1.22 -12.14
N ARG A 48 3.52 -1.62 -12.58
CA ARG A 48 2.32 -0.80 -12.58
C ARG A 48 1.58 -0.98 -11.27
N LEU A 49 1.79 -0.04 -10.35
CA LEU A 49 1.28 -0.11 -8.99
C LEU A 49 -0.21 0.26 -8.91
N GLY A 50 -0.99 -0.57 -8.24
CA GLY A 50 -2.33 -0.21 -7.77
C GLY A 50 -2.29 0.65 -6.51
N ILE A 51 -3.44 0.76 -5.82
CA ILE A 51 -3.53 1.47 -4.55
C ILE A 51 -2.78 0.68 -3.48
N ILE A 52 -1.66 1.22 -3.01
CA ILE A 52 -0.84 0.56 -1.99
C ILE A 52 -1.49 0.79 -0.62
N LEU A 53 -1.72 -0.32 0.07
CA LEU A 53 -2.22 -0.33 1.44
C LEU A 53 -1.09 -0.69 2.41
N GLY A 54 -0.83 0.20 3.36
CA GLY A 54 0.18 0.03 4.41
C GLY A 54 -0.19 0.83 5.64
N HIS A 55 0.41 0.54 6.79
CA HIS A 55 0.10 1.24 8.04
C HIS A 55 0.82 2.59 8.17
N ASP A 56 2.01 2.72 7.60
CA ASP A 56 2.88 3.90 7.76
C ASP A 56 2.75 4.94 6.63
N GLY A 57 1.82 4.73 5.67
CA GLY A 57 1.75 5.67 4.53
C GLY A 57 0.58 5.43 3.58
N GLY A 58 0.54 6.26 2.54
CA GLY A 58 -0.44 6.16 1.49
C GLY A 58 -1.85 6.61 1.91
N ILE A 59 -2.85 6.02 1.26
CA ILE A 59 -4.25 6.39 1.49
C ILE A 59 -4.74 5.98 2.89
N THR A 60 -4.22 4.89 3.44
CA THR A 60 -4.66 4.32 4.72
C THR A 60 -4.43 5.28 5.88
N THR A 61 -3.30 5.96 5.95
CA THR A 61 -3.01 6.93 7.01
C THR A 61 -3.98 8.12 7.01
N LYS A 62 -4.53 8.47 5.85
CA LYS A 62 -5.47 9.57 5.69
C LYS A 62 -6.91 9.17 6.01
N ILE A 63 -7.33 7.96 5.62
CA ILE A 63 -8.71 7.53 5.79
C ILE A 63 -8.99 6.89 7.15
N LEU A 64 -8.02 6.19 7.74
CA LEU A 64 -8.22 5.49 9.02
C LEU A 64 -8.70 6.39 10.17
N PRO A 65 -8.16 7.61 10.38
CA PRO A 65 -8.68 8.51 11.41
C PRO A 65 -10.16 8.84 11.21
N LEU A 66 -10.57 9.11 9.96
CA LEU A 66 -11.97 9.41 9.63
C LEU A 66 -12.89 8.23 9.93
N PHE A 67 -12.48 7.02 9.55
CA PHE A 67 -13.25 5.80 9.84
C PHE A 67 -13.31 5.52 11.36
N ARG A 68 -12.24 5.76 12.11
CA ARG A 68 -12.22 5.61 13.57
C ARG A 68 -13.16 6.56 14.28
N MET A 69 -13.32 7.77 13.76
CA MET A 69 -14.31 8.76 14.25
C MET A 69 -15.75 8.45 13.81
N GLY A 70 -15.97 7.41 12.98
CA GLY A 70 -17.28 7.09 12.44
C GLY A 70 -17.71 8.01 11.28
N LEU A 71 -16.80 8.83 10.77
CA LEU A 71 -17.03 9.75 9.64
C LEU A 71 -16.67 9.13 8.28
N GLY A 72 -16.27 7.87 8.27
CA GLY A 72 -15.96 7.14 7.04
C GLY A 72 -17.19 6.80 6.23
N GLY A 73 -17.00 6.63 4.92
CA GLY A 73 -18.08 6.22 4.02
C GLY A 73 -17.61 6.03 2.58
N PRO A 74 -18.50 5.52 1.72
CA PRO A 74 -18.18 5.34 0.31
C PRO A 74 -18.03 6.67 -0.41
N LEU A 75 -17.14 6.70 -1.40
CA LEU A 75 -16.93 7.85 -2.26
C LEU A 75 -17.91 7.79 -3.44
N GLY A 76 -18.75 8.81 -3.58
CA GLY A 76 -19.82 8.81 -4.57
C GLY A 76 -20.76 7.62 -4.38
N GLN A 77 -21.04 6.88 -5.45
CA GLN A 77 -21.91 5.68 -5.38
C GLN A 77 -21.19 4.43 -4.84
N GLY A 78 -19.88 4.47 -4.65
CA GLY A 78 -19.10 3.33 -4.18
C GLY A 78 -18.94 2.17 -5.17
N ASN A 79 -19.43 2.30 -6.40
CA ASN A 79 -19.42 1.24 -7.43
C ASN A 79 -18.10 1.17 -8.21
N GLN A 80 -17.21 2.16 -8.05
CA GLN A 80 -15.91 2.19 -8.71
C GLN A 80 -15.00 1.08 -8.20
N TRP A 81 -14.37 0.36 -9.13
CA TRP A 81 -13.39 -0.66 -8.82
C TRP A 81 -12.10 -0.05 -8.30
N MET A 82 -11.54 -0.67 -7.28
CA MET A 82 -10.27 -0.34 -6.67
C MET A 82 -9.32 -1.53 -6.82
N SER A 83 -8.29 -1.35 -7.63
CA SER A 83 -7.18 -2.30 -7.70
C SER A 83 -6.17 -1.93 -6.64
N TRP A 84 -6.07 -2.73 -5.62
CA TRP A 84 -5.25 -2.50 -4.42
C TRP A 84 -4.15 -3.56 -4.29
N ILE A 85 -3.15 -3.28 -3.46
CA ILE A 85 -2.11 -4.24 -3.08
C ILE A 85 -1.59 -3.88 -1.68
N HIS A 86 -1.21 -4.87 -0.89
CA HIS A 86 -0.53 -4.64 0.39
C HIS A 86 0.95 -4.30 0.16
N VAL A 87 1.51 -3.40 0.96
CA VAL A 87 2.91 -2.94 0.82
C VAL A 87 3.93 -4.09 0.87
N ARG A 88 3.69 -5.13 1.68
CA ARG A 88 4.53 -6.34 1.73
C ARG A 88 4.53 -7.10 0.41
N ASP A 89 3.40 -7.18 -0.28
CA ASP A 89 3.32 -7.83 -1.59
C ASP A 89 4.01 -7.00 -2.66
N VAL A 90 4.02 -5.66 -2.54
CA VAL A 90 4.84 -4.80 -3.42
C VAL A 90 6.32 -5.12 -3.25
N ALA A 91 6.81 -5.10 -2.00
CA ALA A 91 8.21 -5.40 -1.69
C ALA A 91 8.60 -6.82 -2.13
N GLY A 92 7.75 -7.82 -1.83
CA GLY A 92 7.98 -9.21 -2.22
C GLY A 92 8.04 -9.39 -3.74
N LEU A 93 7.17 -8.70 -4.48
CA LEU A 93 7.15 -8.77 -5.95
C LEU A 93 8.39 -8.10 -6.56
N ILE A 94 8.87 -6.99 -5.97
CA ILE A 94 10.13 -6.36 -6.36
C ILE A 94 11.30 -7.31 -6.15
N LEU A 95 11.42 -7.92 -4.97
CA LEU A 95 12.50 -8.87 -4.66
C LEU A 95 12.46 -10.07 -5.59
N THR A 96 11.28 -10.69 -5.76
CA THR A 96 11.12 -11.81 -6.69
C THR A 96 11.51 -11.44 -8.13
N ALA A 97 11.17 -10.24 -8.57
CA ALA A 97 11.50 -9.76 -9.91
C ALA A 97 13.00 -9.46 -10.07
N LEU A 98 13.70 -9.07 -9.00
CA LEU A 98 15.16 -8.91 -9.03
C LEU A 98 15.88 -10.26 -9.17
N GLU A 99 15.42 -11.26 -8.42
CA GLU A 99 16.02 -12.59 -8.38
C GLU A 99 15.68 -13.46 -9.59
N ASN A 100 14.50 -13.27 -10.18
CA ASN A 100 14.01 -14.12 -11.27
C ASN A 100 14.06 -13.39 -12.62
N PRO A 101 14.92 -13.84 -13.56
CA PRO A 101 15.11 -13.21 -14.87
C PRO A 101 13.89 -13.33 -15.80
N THR A 102 12.91 -14.18 -15.49
CA THR A 102 11.66 -14.30 -16.27
C THR A 102 10.75 -13.10 -16.15
N TYR A 103 10.93 -12.28 -15.08
CA TYR A 103 10.17 -11.05 -14.88
C TYR A 103 10.71 -9.97 -15.81
N ARG A 104 9.95 -9.68 -16.87
CA ARG A 104 10.29 -8.68 -17.91
C ARG A 104 9.06 -7.89 -18.35
N GLY A 105 9.30 -6.67 -18.83
CA GLY A 105 8.27 -5.79 -19.38
C GLY A 105 7.26 -5.33 -18.34
N PRO A 106 6.06 -4.87 -18.74
CA PRO A 106 5.08 -4.33 -17.81
C PRO A 106 4.40 -5.44 -16.98
N ILE A 107 4.34 -5.24 -15.66
CA ILE A 107 3.66 -6.13 -14.71
C ILE A 107 2.72 -5.30 -13.82
N ASN A 108 1.45 -5.66 -13.80
CA ASN A 108 0.50 -5.06 -12.89
C ASN A 108 0.74 -5.57 -11.47
N THR A 109 1.11 -4.65 -10.60
CA THR A 109 1.42 -4.90 -9.19
C THR A 109 0.17 -4.58 -8.37
N VAL A 110 -0.80 -5.48 -8.45
CA VAL A 110 -2.11 -5.40 -7.80
C VAL A 110 -2.48 -6.75 -7.18
N SER A 111 -3.31 -6.73 -6.13
CA SER A 111 -3.88 -7.96 -5.57
C SER A 111 -4.75 -8.69 -6.60
N PRO A 112 -4.79 -10.04 -6.57
CA PRO A 112 -5.63 -10.82 -7.49
C PRO A 112 -7.14 -10.62 -7.28
N ASN A 113 -7.54 -10.00 -6.16
CA ASN A 113 -8.93 -9.76 -5.81
C ASN A 113 -9.21 -8.24 -5.72
N PRO A 114 -9.45 -7.56 -6.84
CA PRO A 114 -9.92 -6.18 -6.82
C PRO A 114 -11.30 -6.11 -6.16
N VAL A 115 -11.61 -4.98 -5.55
CA VAL A 115 -12.88 -4.74 -4.85
C VAL A 115 -13.52 -3.44 -5.31
N THR A 116 -14.81 -3.24 -5.04
CA THR A 116 -15.42 -1.92 -5.19
C THR A 116 -15.09 -1.01 -4.00
N ASN A 117 -15.23 0.29 -4.17
CA ASN A 117 -15.05 1.25 -3.07
C ASN A 117 -16.07 1.00 -1.94
N GLY A 118 -17.30 0.61 -2.28
CA GLY A 118 -18.31 0.23 -1.30
C GLY A 118 -17.90 -1.01 -0.49
N GLU A 119 -17.35 -2.04 -1.15
CA GLU A 119 -16.82 -3.23 -0.47
C GLU A 119 -15.63 -2.87 0.42
N PHE A 120 -14.69 -2.07 -0.07
CA PHE A 120 -13.56 -1.57 0.72
C PHE A 120 -14.05 -0.87 1.99
N THR A 121 -14.99 0.07 1.84
CA THR A 121 -15.60 0.82 2.93
C THR A 121 -16.29 -0.11 3.94
N SER A 122 -17.09 -1.06 3.47
CA SER A 122 -17.80 -2.02 4.32
C SER A 122 -16.84 -2.91 5.11
N VAL A 123 -15.78 -3.42 4.48
CA VAL A 123 -14.78 -4.26 5.13
C VAL A 123 -14.03 -3.48 6.20
N LEU A 124 -13.60 -2.24 5.90
CA LEU A 124 -12.88 -1.38 6.83
C LEU A 124 -13.76 -1.00 8.04
N ALA A 125 -15.01 -0.61 7.79
CA ALA A 125 -15.98 -0.29 8.84
C ALA A 125 -16.21 -1.46 9.80
N LYS A 126 -16.36 -2.67 9.25
CA LYS A 126 -16.53 -3.90 10.07
C LYS A 126 -15.30 -4.19 10.92
N ILE A 127 -14.08 -4.03 10.39
CA ILE A 127 -12.83 -4.25 11.15
C ILE A 127 -12.72 -3.24 12.29
N LEU A 128 -13.01 -1.97 12.04
CA LEU A 128 -12.92 -0.90 13.04
C LEU A 128 -14.13 -0.87 13.99
N LYS A 129 -15.18 -1.67 13.71
CA LYS A 129 -16.45 -1.67 14.46
C LYS A 129 -17.06 -0.26 14.53
N ARG A 130 -17.03 0.47 13.41
CA ARG A 130 -17.56 1.81 13.28
C ARG A 130 -18.55 1.88 12.12
N PRO A 131 -19.61 2.70 12.22
CA PRO A 131 -20.51 2.92 11.11
C PRO A 131 -19.78 3.62 9.95
N ALA A 132 -20.18 3.32 8.71
CA ALA A 132 -19.66 3.97 7.51
C ALA A 132 -20.84 4.42 6.64
N VAL A 133 -21.68 5.28 7.20
CA VAL A 133 -22.94 5.71 6.60
C VAL A 133 -22.84 7.04 5.84
N PHE A 134 -21.76 7.80 6.07
CA PHE A 134 -21.58 9.10 5.45
C PHE A 134 -20.99 8.95 4.04
N THR A 135 -21.85 8.97 3.03
CA THR A 135 -21.39 9.01 1.65
C THR A 135 -20.74 10.37 1.35
N VAL A 136 -19.50 10.36 0.84
CA VAL A 136 -18.83 11.57 0.39
C VAL A 136 -19.29 11.86 -1.05
N PRO A 137 -20.09 12.92 -1.29
CA PRO A 137 -20.58 13.21 -2.63
C PRO A 137 -19.44 13.56 -3.59
N ALA A 138 -19.57 13.13 -4.84
CA ALA A 138 -18.55 13.38 -5.85
C ALA A 138 -18.26 14.87 -6.08
N PHE A 139 -19.27 15.74 -5.92
CA PHE A 139 -19.07 17.19 -6.05
C PHE A 139 -18.22 17.77 -4.91
N ALA A 140 -18.37 17.25 -3.68
CA ALA A 140 -17.56 17.67 -2.54
C ALA A 140 -16.09 17.27 -2.71
N LEU A 141 -15.84 16.07 -3.26
CA LEU A 141 -14.48 15.62 -3.62
C LEU A 141 -13.87 16.52 -4.70
N LYS A 142 -14.66 16.90 -5.72
CA LYS A 142 -14.20 17.81 -6.78
C LYS A 142 -13.86 19.21 -6.22
N LEU A 143 -14.67 19.70 -5.29
CA LEU A 143 -14.46 21.01 -4.67
C LEU A 143 -13.18 21.03 -3.79
N LEU A 144 -12.94 19.95 -3.02
CA LEU A 144 -11.81 19.87 -2.08
C LEU A 144 -10.49 19.47 -2.76
N LEU A 145 -10.54 18.59 -3.76
CA LEU A 145 -9.35 17.97 -4.36
C LEU A 145 -9.13 18.37 -5.83
N GLY A 146 -10.04 19.16 -6.40
CA GLY A 146 -9.95 19.57 -7.80
C GLY A 146 -9.85 18.38 -8.75
N GLU A 147 -8.90 18.44 -9.68
CA GLU A 147 -8.68 17.37 -10.66
C GLU A 147 -8.21 16.04 -10.03
N MET A 148 -7.56 16.07 -8.86
CA MET A 148 -7.16 14.85 -8.15
C MET A 148 -8.34 13.99 -7.72
N SER A 149 -9.55 14.56 -7.62
CA SER A 149 -10.78 13.79 -7.35
C SER A 149 -11.07 12.75 -8.40
N GLN A 150 -10.65 12.97 -9.65
CA GLN A 150 -10.83 12.03 -10.75
C GLN A 150 -10.09 10.72 -10.49
N LEU A 151 -8.92 10.76 -9.86
CA LEU A 151 -8.15 9.57 -9.49
C LEU A 151 -8.88 8.71 -8.45
N LEU A 152 -9.58 9.35 -7.50
CA LEU A 152 -10.33 8.67 -6.46
C LEU A 152 -11.67 8.11 -6.95
N LEU A 153 -12.25 8.76 -7.96
CA LEU A 153 -13.53 8.35 -8.57
C LEU A 153 -13.32 7.42 -9.78
N ALA A 154 -12.08 7.29 -10.25
CA ALA A 154 -11.74 6.41 -11.34
C ALA A 154 -12.01 4.94 -10.98
N SER A 155 -12.63 4.22 -11.91
CA SER A 155 -12.94 2.80 -11.76
C SER A 155 -11.90 1.98 -12.51
N GLN A 156 -11.05 1.25 -11.78
CA GLN A 156 -9.98 0.45 -12.37
C GLN A 156 -10.04 -0.99 -11.85
N ASN A 157 -10.43 -1.91 -12.72
CA ASN A 157 -10.39 -3.34 -12.45
C ASN A 157 -9.20 -3.95 -13.18
N VAL A 158 -8.06 -4.00 -12.50
CA VAL A 158 -6.76 -4.43 -13.06
C VAL A 158 -6.47 -5.87 -12.67
N SER A 159 -6.03 -6.68 -13.63
CA SER A 159 -5.71 -8.09 -13.41
C SER A 159 -4.25 -8.29 -12.97
N ALA A 160 -4.04 -9.14 -11.95
CA ALA A 160 -2.74 -9.61 -11.48
C ALA A 160 -2.23 -10.85 -12.24
N GLN A 161 -2.92 -11.25 -13.33
CA GLN A 161 -2.69 -12.54 -14.00
C GLN A 161 -1.23 -12.78 -14.40
N LYS A 162 -0.50 -11.74 -14.83
CA LYS A 162 0.92 -11.91 -15.22
C LYS A 162 1.78 -12.22 -14.00
N ALA A 163 1.59 -11.54 -12.87
CA ALA A 163 2.34 -11.81 -11.65
C ALA A 163 2.07 -13.22 -11.11
N THR A 164 0.79 -13.62 -11.06
CA THR A 164 0.40 -14.99 -10.63
C THR A 164 0.89 -16.07 -11.61
N GLY A 165 0.81 -15.80 -12.91
CA GLY A 165 1.30 -16.71 -13.96
C GLY A 165 2.82 -16.91 -13.92
N LEU A 166 3.59 -15.92 -13.46
CA LEU A 166 5.02 -16.00 -13.21
C LEU A 166 5.36 -16.67 -11.86
N GLY A 167 4.35 -17.16 -11.13
CA GLY A 167 4.51 -17.90 -9.88
C GLY A 167 4.53 -17.06 -8.59
N TYR A 168 4.28 -15.73 -8.66
CA TYR A 168 4.21 -14.93 -7.45
C TYR A 168 3.05 -15.34 -6.55
N ARG A 169 3.33 -15.61 -5.29
CA ARG A 169 2.34 -15.96 -4.27
C ARG A 169 2.11 -14.77 -3.36
N PHE A 170 0.92 -14.16 -3.46
CA PHE A 170 0.54 -13.02 -2.63
C PHE A 170 0.39 -13.44 -1.16
N VAL A 171 0.99 -12.67 -0.26
CA VAL A 171 0.86 -12.84 1.20
C VAL A 171 -0.54 -12.37 1.65
N TYR A 172 -1.03 -11.28 1.07
CA TYR A 172 -2.33 -10.70 1.37
C TYR A 172 -3.25 -10.63 0.14
N PRO A 173 -3.72 -11.78 -0.39
CA PRO A 173 -4.58 -11.78 -1.57
C PRO A 173 -6.00 -11.27 -1.26
N LYS A 174 -6.46 -11.32 0.00
CA LYS A 174 -7.80 -10.91 0.42
C LYS A 174 -7.76 -9.59 1.20
N LEU A 175 -8.59 -8.62 0.81
CA LEU A 175 -8.66 -7.29 1.41
C LEU A 175 -8.85 -7.33 2.93
N LYS A 176 -9.74 -8.19 3.42
CA LYS A 176 -10.02 -8.32 4.86
C LYS A 176 -8.75 -8.61 5.67
N ASN A 177 -7.90 -9.51 5.18
CA ASN A 177 -6.67 -9.88 5.87
C ASN A 177 -5.65 -8.74 5.84
N ALA A 178 -5.49 -8.08 4.69
CA ALA A 178 -4.63 -6.92 4.53
C ALA A 178 -5.02 -5.78 5.47
N LEU A 179 -6.30 -5.38 5.46
CA LEU A 179 -6.79 -4.30 6.30
C LEU A 179 -6.74 -4.66 7.80
N LYS A 180 -6.99 -5.93 8.17
CA LYS A 180 -6.88 -6.36 9.56
C LYS A 180 -5.47 -6.14 10.10
N VAL A 181 -4.45 -6.62 9.40
CA VAL A 181 -3.04 -6.43 9.82
C VAL A 181 -2.68 -4.95 9.89
N ILE A 182 -3.09 -4.15 8.90
CA ILE A 182 -2.84 -2.70 8.90
C ILE A 182 -3.50 -2.02 10.10
N CYS A 183 -4.74 -2.38 10.44
CA CYS A 183 -5.45 -1.79 11.58
C CYS A 183 -4.89 -2.23 12.93
N ASP A 184 -4.42 -3.49 13.02
CA ASP A 184 -3.85 -4.06 14.25
C ASP A 184 -2.43 -3.50 14.52
N GLN A 185 -1.68 -3.13 13.46
CA GLN A 185 -0.34 -2.54 13.57
C GLN A 185 -0.33 -1.06 13.97
N ILE A 186 -1.46 -0.39 13.96
CA ILE A 186 -1.56 1.01 14.39
C ILE A 186 -1.67 1.06 15.92
N GLY A 187 -0.58 0.72 16.59
CA GLY A 187 -0.26 1.17 17.93
C GLY A 187 0.42 2.55 17.88
N HIS A 188 0.60 3.17 19.02
CA HIS A 188 1.42 4.38 19.11
C HIS A 188 2.88 4.01 18.79
N LYS A 189 3.34 4.34 17.56
CA LYS A 189 4.74 4.16 17.18
C LYS A 189 5.49 5.43 17.55
N PHE A 190 6.34 5.32 18.54
CA PHE A 190 7.29 6.38 18.88
C PHE A 190 8.56 6.14 18.05
N ILE A 191 8.94 7.08 17.20
CA ILE A 191 10.19 7.05 16.46
C ILE A 191 10.99 8.26 16.94
N THR A 192 12.13 8.02 17.55
CA THR A 192 13.11 9.07 17.85
C THR A 192 14.41 8.68 17.16
N GLU A 193 15.08 9.64 16.56
CA GLU A 193 16.44 9.50 16.04
C GLU A 193 17.39 10.17 17.01
N GLN A 194 18.38 9.43 17.48
CA GLN A 194 19.42 9.95 18.35
C GLN A 194 20.78 9.58 17.78
N TRP A 195 21.63 10.58 17.60
CA TRP A 195 23.03 10.33 17.28
C TRP A 195 23.78 9.93 18.54
N VAL A 196 24.48 8.79 18.52
CA VAL A 196 25.27 8.27 19.63
C VAL A 196 26.73 8.21 19.19
N PRO A 197 27.66 8.98 19.83
CA PRO A 197 29.06 9.04 19.45
C PRO A 197 29.84 7.83 20.00
N GLN A 198 29.42 6.61 19.65
CA GLN A 198 30.04 5.36 20.04
C GLN A 198 30.14 4.40 18.86
N PRO A 199 31.12 3.49 18.82
CA PRO A 199 31.19 2.44 17.81
C PRO A 199 29.91 1.59 17.80
N ILE A 200 29.45 1.19 16.59
CA ILE A 200 28.19 0.49 16.40
C ILE A 200 28.09 -0.81 17.23
N ASP A 201 29.20 -1.53 17.40
CA ASP A 201 29.23 -2.77 18.17
C ASP A 201 28.95 -2.54 19.67
N GLN A 202 29.44 -1.46 20.24
CA GLN A 202 29.19 -1.09 21.65
C GLN A 202 27.74 -0.64 21.83
N VAL A 203 27.21 0.12 20.86
CA VAL A 203 25.79 0.52 20.82
C VAL A 203 24.91 -0.70 20.74
N PHE A 204 25.22 -1.63 19.82
CA PHE A 204 24.45 -2.86 19.65
C PHE A 204 24.49 -3.74 20.90
N GLU A 205 25.64 -3.93 21.52
CA GLU A 205 25.78 -4.71 22.75
C GLU A 205 24.91 -4.15 23.88
N PHE A 206 24.89 -2.82 24.03
CA PHE A 206 24.08 -2.14 25.04
C PHE A 206 22.58 -2.33 24.76
N PHE A 207 22.11 -2.06 23.52
CA PHE A 207 20.70 -2.14 23.17
C PHE A 207 20.19 -3.59 23.01
N SER A 208 21.06 -4.57 22.75
CA SER A 208 20.68 -5.98 22.70
C SER A 208 20.37 -6.59 24.07
N ASN A 209 20.78 -5.93 25.15
CA ASN A 209 20.49 -6.37 26.51
C ASN A 209 19.17 -5.76 27.00
N SER A 210 18.14 -6.60 27.12
CA SER A 210 16.81 -6.16 27.54
C SER A 210 16.76 -5.47 28.92
N LYS A 211 17.70 -5.76 29.81
CA LYS A 211 17.79 -5.11 31.13
C LYS A 211 18.10 -3.61 31.03
N ASN A 212 18.81 -3.19 29.98
CA ASN A 212 19.14 -1.79 29.79
C ASN A 212 17.94 -0.93 29.40
N LEU A 213 16.81 -1.54 29.02
CA LEU A 213 15.56 -0.84 28.76
C LEU A 213 15.01 -0.12 30.00
N GLU A 214 15.21 -0.70 31.20
CA GLU A 214 14.79 -0.04 32.45
C GLU A 214 15.61 1.24 32.70
N THR A 215 16.89 1.23 32.36
CA THR A 215 17.80 2.40 32.51
C THR A 215 17.50 3.48 31.46
N LEU A 216 17.05 3.08 30.27
CA LEU A 216 16.73 4.00 29.17
C LEU A 216 15.34 4.63 29.28
N THR A 217 14.43 3.99 30.04
CA THR A 217 13.06 4.45 30.13
C THR A 217 12.92 5.50 31.21
N PRO A 218 12.34 6.68 30.90
CA PRO A 218 12.15 7.74 31.89
C PRO A 218 11.32 7.25 33.10
N ASP A 219 11.71 7.67 34.30
CA ASP A 219 11.09 7.24 35.58
C ASP A 219 9.59 7.48 35.64
N PHE A 220 9.08 8.53 34.98
CA PHE A 220 7.64 8.86 34.98
C PHE A 220 6.78 7.81 34.23
N LEU A 221 7.38 6.95 33.41
CA LEU A 221 6.67 5.86 32.72
C LEU A 221 6.53 4.61 33.56
N HIS A 222 7.20 4.55 34.73
CA HIS A 222 7.17 3.38 35.66
C HIS A 222 7.40 2.04 34.95
N PHE A 223 8.29 2.05 33.95
CA PHE A 223 8.57 0.85 33.14
C PHE A 223 9.34 -0.18 33.96
N LYS A 224 8.86 -1.41 33.96
CA LYS A 224 9.55 -2.52 34.65
C LYS A 224 9.45 -3.79 33.81
N ILE A 225 10.57 -4.48 33.66
CA ILE A 225 10.60 -5.78 32.98
C ILE A 225 10.11 -6.85 33.94
N VAL A 226 8.93 -7.42 33.66
CA VAL A 226 8.31 -8.46 34.49
C VAL A 226 8.88 -9.83 34.15
N LYS A 227 9.13 -10.11 32.85
CA LYS A 227 9.69 -11.38 32.40
C LYS A 227 10.39 -11.22 31.05
N THR A 228 11.54 -11.85 30.91
CA THR A 228 12.26 -11.96 29.63
C THR A 228 12.35 -13.41 29.22
N SER A 229 12.06 -13.73 27.97
CA SER A 229 12.27 -15.08 27.41
C SER A 229 13.75 -15.31 27.07
N HIS A 230 14.45 -14.25 26.65
CA HIS A 230 15.90 -14.25 26.41
C HIS A 230 16.52 -12.95 26.94
N PRO A 231 17.67 -13.01 27.63
CA PRO A 231 18.34 -11.81 28.17
C PRO A 231 18.98 -10.93 27.11
N LYS A 232 19.23 -11.44 25.90
CA LYS A 232 19.74 -10.70 24.73
C LYS A 232 18.79 -10.88 23.56
N ILE A 233 18.60 -9.83 22.80
CA ILE A 233 17.88 -9.85 21.52
C ILE A 233 18.83 -10.48 20.50
N GLN A 234 18.42 -11.57 19.87
CA GLN A 234 19.14 -12.20 18.76
C GLN A 234 18.85 -11.49 17.47
#